data_9e3c197d22ed4e93f4a184b06c9ca52c
#
_entry.id   9e3c197d22ed4e93f4a184b06c9ca52c
#
_cell.length_a   1.000
_cell.length_b   1.000
_cell.length_c   1.000
_cell.angle_alpha   90.00
_cell.angle_beta   90.00
_cell.angle_gamma   90.00
#
_symmetry.space_group_name_H-M   'P 1'
#
loop_
_entity.id
_entity.type
_entity.pdbx_description
1 polymer ?
#
loop_
_entity_poly.entity_id
_entity_poly.type
_entity_poly.pdbx_seq_one_letter_code
_entity_poly.pdbx_strand_id
1 'polypeptide(L)'
;MKTTSYYPVLMTDDVAGTADFYVEHFRFEPLFESDWYVHLRSSEDRRVNLGIVDGDHETIPKEGRGRTSGLLINFEVRDPDAVYERIVAAGLPILRTLRDEPFGQRHFITRDPNGVLIDVIKPIPPSEEFLAQYAEGAAGS
;
A
#
# COMPACT_ATOMS: atom_id res chain seq x y z
N MET A 1 -6.19 -17.49 17.68
CA MET A 1 -6.58 -17.48 16.26
C MET A 1 -5.34 -17.76 15.42
N LYS A 2 -5.36 -18.82 14.63
CA LYS A 2 -4.27 -19.12 13.70
C LYS A 2 -4.64 -18.59 12.31
N THR A 3 -3.94 -17.57 11.86
CA THR A 3 -4.20 -16.94 10.55
C THR A 3 -3.48 -17.75 9.45
N THR A 4 -4.21 -18.18 8.45
CA THR A 4 -3.67 -18.91 7.30
C THR A 4 -3.45 -18.02 6.08
N SER A 5 -4.08 -16.86 6.05
CA SER A 5 -3.91 -15.83 5.03
C SER A 5 -4.36 -14.49 5.59
N TYR A 6 -3.78 -13.42 5.12
CA TYR A 6 -4.17 -12.07 5.48
C TYR A 6 -4.10 -11.17 4.26
N TYR A 7 -5.14 -10.39 4.05
CA TYR A 7 -5.14 -9.37 3.00
C TYR A 7 -6.15 -8.27 3.32
N PRO A 8 -5.80 -6.99 3.05
CA PRO A 8 -6.77 -5.91 3.12
C PRO A 8 -7.72 -5.95 1.93
N VAL A 9 -8.91 -5.39 2.13
CA VAL A 9 -9.90 -5.22 1.07
C VAL A 9 -10.24 -3.74 0.97
N LEU A 10 -10.01 -3.15 -0.20
CA LEU A 10 -10.33 -1.74 -0.46
C LEU A 10 -11.77 -1.64 -0.94
N MET A 11 -12.51 -0.71 -0.33
CA MET A 11 -13.86 -0.37 -0.76
C MET A 11 -13.81 0.82 -1.72
N THR A 12 -14.45 0.70 -2.88
CA THR A 12 -14.42 1.70 -3.94
C THR A 12 -15.73 1.73 -4.70
N ASP A 13 -15.99 2.78 -5.46
CA ASP A 13 -17.08 2.82 -6.43
C ASP A 13 -16.60 2.51 -7.86
N ASP A 14 -15.32 2.21 -8.04
CA ASP A 14 -14.75 1.80 -9.32
C ASP A 14 -13.83 0.58 -9.12
N VAL A 15 -14.43 -0.60 -9.05
CA VAL A 15 -13.70 -1.84 -8.81
C VAL A 15 -12.74 -2.13 -9.95
N ALA A 16 -13.20 -2.08 -11.19
CA ALA A 16 -12.38 -2.40 -12.36
C ALA A 16 -11.20 -1.44 -12.52
N GLY A 17 -11.44 -0.13 -12.43
CA GLY A 17 -10.38 0.87 -12.57
C GLY A 17 -9.35 0.79 -11.44
N THR A 18 -9.78 0.50 -10.22
CA THR A 18 -8.88 0.31 -9.10
C THR A 18 -8.01 -0.93 -9.30
N ALA A 19 -8.60 -2.05 -9.71
CA ALA A 19 -7.85 -3.28 -9.99
C ALA A 19 -6.82 -3.05 -11.10
N ASP A 20 -7.21 -2.42 -12.20
CA ASP A 20 -6.31 -2.12 -13.33
C ASP A 20 -5.11 -1.28 -12.88
N PHE A 21 -5.32 -0.33 -11.98
CA PHE A 21 -4.24 0.50 -11.44
C PHE A 21 -3.17 -0.36 -10.75
N TYR A 22 -3.57 -1.28 -9.88
CA TYR A 22 -2.61 -2.13 -9.16
C TYR A 22 -1.95 -3.15 -10.08
N VAL A 23 -2.66 -3.65 -11.08
CA VAL A 23 -2.08 -4.54 -12.09
C VAL A 23 -1.02 -3.80 -12.92
N GLU A 24 -1.33 -2.61 -13.40
CA GLU A 24 -0.44 -1.84 -14.27
C GLU A 24 0.79 -1.32 -13.54
N HIS A 25 0.60 -0.77 -12.32
CA HIS A 25 1.67 0.00 -11.66
C HIS A 25 2.37 -0.77 -10.53
N PHE A 26 1.76 -1.80 -9.97
CA PHE A 26 2.32 -2.52 -8.82
C PHE A 26 2.43 -4.03 -9.05
N ARG A 27 2.33 -4.47 -10.29
CA ARG A 27 2.57 -5.85 -10.73
C ARG A 27 1.69 -6.88 -10.02
N PHE A 28 0.47 -6.51 -9.73
CA PHE A 28 -0.54 -7.46 -9.31
C PHE A 28 -1.14 -8.18 -10.51
N GLU A 29 -1.71 -9.34 -10.25
CA GLU A 29 -2.48 -10.11 -11.23
C GLU A 29 -3.81 -10.54 -10.61
N PRO A 30 -4.91 -10.56 -11.37
CA PRO A 30 -6.19 -11.01 -10.83
C PRO A 30 -6.23 -12.52 -10.72
N LEU A 31 -6.65 -13.01 -9.53
CA LEU A 31 -6.96 -14.41 -9.29
C LEU A 31 -8.45 -14.70 -9.48
N PHE A 32 -9.28 -13.69 -9.19
CA PHE A 32 -10.73 -13.77 -9.33
C PHE A 32 -11.23 -12.39 -9.72
N GLU A 33 -12.15 -12.34 -10.65
CA GLU A 33 -12.77 -11.10 -11.13
C GLU A 33 -14.28 -11.26 -11.23
N SER A 34 -14.99 -10.29 -10.68
CA SER A 34 -16.42 -10.07 -10.91
C SER A 34 -16.66 -8.56 -11.03
N ASP A 35 -17.89 -8.17 -11.28
CA ASP A 35 -18.23 -6.74 -11.38
C ASP A 35 -18.22 -6.01 -10.04
N TRP A 36 -18.29 -6.73 -8.91
CA TRP A 36 -18.36 -6.16 -7.59
C TRP A 36 -17.15 -6.49 -6.69
N TYR A 37 -16.29 -7.43 -7.08
CA TYR A 37 -15.12 -7.84 -6.33
C TYR A 37 -14.03 -8.36 -7.25
N VAL A 38 -12.78 -7.94 -6.98
CA VAL A 38 -11.59 -8.48 -7.63
C VAL A 38 -10.60 -8.89 -6.54
N HIS A 39 -10.06 -10.09 -6.64
CA HIS A 39 -8.96 -10.53 -5.77
C HIS A 39 -7.66 -10.49 -6.56
N LEU A 40 -6.73 -9.67 -6.09
CA LEU A 40 -5.41 -9.51 -6.70
C LEU A 40 -4.34 -10.19 -5.87
N ARG A 41 -3.35 -10.71 -6.55
CA ARG A 41 -2.13 -11.25 -5.93
C ARG A 41 -0.92 -10.69 -6.67
N SER A 42 0.13 -10.37 -5.93
CA SER A 42 1.38 -9.94 -6.56
C SER A 42 1.91 -11.02 -7.50
N SER A 43 2.32 -10.64 -8.70
CA SER A 43 2.96 -11.55 -9.64
C SER A 43 4.35 -11.97 -9.19
N GLU A 44 4.91 -11.28 -8.21
CA GLU A 44 6.27 -11.50 -7.70
C GLU A 44 6.30 -12.22 -6.33
N ASP A 45 5.18 -12.19 -5.57
CA ASP A 45 5.11 -12.86 -4.27
C ASP A 45 3.67 -13.31 -3.98
N ARG A 46 3.48 -14.61 -3.91
CA ARG A 46 2.15 -15.23 -3.70
C ARG A 46 1.50 -14.87 -2.35
N ARG A 47 2.30 -14.40 -1.39
CA ARG A 47 1.79 -14.05 -0.06
C ARG A 47 1.20 -12.64 -0.03
N VAL A 48 1.46 -11.83 -1.04
CA VAL A 48 1.00 -10.43 -1.10
C VAL A 48 -0.29 -10.38 -1.90
N ASN A 49 -1.39 -10.12 -1.19
CA ASN A 49 -2.74 -10.13 -1.75
C ASN A 49 -3.48 -8.85 -1.41
N LEU A 50 -4.44 -8.49 -2.25
CA LEU A 50 -5.26 -7.30 -2.10
C LEU A 50 -6.64 -7.58 -2.68
N GLY A 51 -7.69 -7.37 -1.89
CA GLY A 51 -9.07 -7.44 -2.38
C GLY A 51 -9.58 -6.04 -2.75
N ILE A 52 -10.47 -5.98 -3.72
CA ILE A 52 -11.13 -4.74 -4.11
C ILE A 52 -12.62 -5.03 -4.24
N VAL A 53 -13.44 -4.28 -3.53
CA VAL A 53 -14.89 -4.52 -3.44
C VAL A 53 -15.67 -3.23 -3.70
N ASP A 54 -16.82 -3.36 -4.34
CA ASP A 54 -17.80 -2.28 -4.39
C ASP A 54 -18.26 -1.96 -2.96
N GLY A 55 -17.96 -0.75 -2.50
CA GLY A 55 -18.21 -0.33 -1.13
C GLY A 55 -19.68 -0.27 -0.73
N ASP A 56 -20.60 -0.37 -1.68
CA ASP A 56 -22.05 -0.41 -1.45
C ASP A 56 -22.63 -1.81 -1.60
N HIS A 57 -21.80 -2.83 -1.83
CA HIS A 57 -22.27 -4.19 -2.05
C HIS A 57 -22.96 -4.77 -0.82
N GLU A 58 -24.01 -5.56 -1.06
CA GLU A 58 -24.85 -6.13 0.01
C GLU A 58 -24.13 -7.06 0.98
N THR A 59 -22.97 -7.60 0.59
CA THR A 59 -22.15 -8.42 1.49
C THR A 59 -21.53 -7.61 2.63
N ILE A 60 -21.51 -6.29 2.49
CA ILE A 60 -20.98 -5.41 3.53
C ILE A 60 -22.14 -4.92 4.40
N PRO A 61 -22.06 -5.08 5.72
CA PRO A 61 -23.06 -4.50 6.63
C PRO A 61 -23.24 -3.00 6.35
N LYS A 62 -24.46 -2.51 6.44
CA LYS A 62 -24.78 -1.10 6.12
C LYS A 62 -23.92 -0.10 6.87
N GLU A 63 -23.60 -0.40 8.14
CA GLU A 63 -22.78 0.46 8.98
C GLU A 63 -21.33 0.59 8.48
N GLY A 64 -20.87 -0.39 7.71
CA GLY A 64 -19.49 -0.43 7.21
C GLY A 64 -19.33 -0.01 5.75
N ARG A 65 -20.44 0.27 5.04
CA ARG A 65 -20.38 0.62 3.62
C ARG A 65 -19.77 1.99 3.41
N GLY A 66 -19.05 2.13 2.32
CA GLY A 66 -18.44 3.40 1.97
C GLY A 66 -17.25 3.24 1.04
N ARG A 67 -16.30 4.14 1.21
CA ARG A 67 -15.06 4.19 0.42
C ARG A 67 -13.88 4.17 1.38
N THR A 68 -12.86 3.37 1.05
CA THR A 68 -11.65 3.32 1.87
C THR A 68 -10.95 4.67 1.87
N SER A 69 -10.63 5.16 3.06
CA SER A 69 -9.85 6.38 3.26
C SER A 69 -9.03 6.26 4.54
N GLY A 70 -8.05 7.14 4.72
CA GLY A 70 -7.22 7.13 5.91
C GLY A 70 -6.34 5.88 6.03
N LEU A 71 -5.99 5.26 4.91
CA LEU A 71 -5.19 4.04 4.86
C LEU A 71 -3.88 4.31 4.14
N LEU A 72 -2.79 3.75 4.69
CA LEU A 72 -1.50 3.63 4.00
C LEU A 72 -1.28 2.15 3.68
N ILE A 73 -0.97 1.86 2.43
CA ILE A 73 -0.47 0.55 2.02
C ILE A 73 1.03 0.66 1.89
N ASN A 74 1.77 -0.12 2.68
CA ASN A 74 3.22 -0.13 2.66
C ASN A 74 3.73 -1.32 1.86
N PHE A 75 4.50 -1.04 0.80
CA PHE A 75 5.23 -2.07 0.06
C PHE A 75 6.71 -1.95 0.39
N GLU A 76 7.27 -2.94 1.07
CA GLU A 76 8.71 -3.01 1.26
C GLU A 76 9.36 -3.67 0.06
N VAL A 77 10.33 -2.97 -0.55
CA VAL A 77 10.99 -3.40 -1.78
C VAL A 77 12.52 -3.26 -1.63
N ARG A 78 13.26 -3.94 -2.49
CA ARG A 78 14.74 -3.86 -2.48
C ARG A 78 15.26 -2.57 -3.11
N ASP A 79 14.56 -2.07 -4.14
CA ASP A 79 15.02 -0.93 -4.93
C ASP A 79 13.90 0.10 -5.10
N PRO A 80 13.64 0.94 -4.09
CA PRO A 80 12.62 1.97 -4.18
C PRO A 80 12.95 3.04 -5.24
N ASP A 81 14.24 3.26 -5.54
CA ASP A 81 14.68 4.22 -6.54
C ASP A 81 14.17 3.85 -7.94
N ALA A 82 14.30 2.57 -8.32
CA ALA A 82 13.80 2.09 -9.61
C ALA A 82 12.28 2.17 -9.69
N VAL A 83 11.58 1.85 -8.61
CA VAL A 83 10.12 1.98 -8.55
C VAL A 83 9.72 3.44 -8.68
N TYR A 84 10.40 4.33 -7.97
CA TYR A 84 10.14 5.78 -8.03
C TYR A 84 10.26 6.32 -9.44
N GLU A 85 11.35 5.99 -10.14
CA GLU A 85 11.55 6.42 -11.53
C GLU A 85 10.40 5.96 -12.43
N ARG A 86 9.95 4.73 -12.26
CA ARG A 86 8.86 4.16 -13.07
C ARG A 86 7.53 4.86 -12.76
N ILE A 87 7.24 5.13 -11.50
CA ILE A 87 6.00 5.79 -11.06
C ILE A 87 5.98 7.25 -11.55
N VAL A 88 7.10 7.96 -11.45
CA VAL A 88 7.23 9.32 -11.98
C VAL A 88 7.03 9.33 -13.49
N ALA A 89 7.67 8.41 -14.21
CA ALA A 89 7.54 8.31 -15.67
C ALA A 89 6.10 8.01 -16.10
N ALA A 90 5.35 7.27 -15.30
CA ALA A 90 3.94 6.97 -15.54
C ALA A 90 3.01 8.17 -15.25
N GLY A 91 3.53 9.26 -14.70
CA GLY A 91 2.76 10.46 -14.40
C GLY A 91 1.88 10.36 -13.17
N LEU A 92 2.13 9.40 -12.27
CA LEU A 92 1.37 9.29 -11.03
C LEU A 92 1.72 10.42 -10.06
N PRO A 93 0.79 10.85 -9.21
CA PRO A 93 1.06 11.87 -8.22
C PRO A 93 2.13 11.43 -7.23
N ILE A 94 3.10 12.30 -6.94
CA ILE A 94 4.10 12.07 -5.90
C ILE A 94 3.76 12.96 -4.72
N LEU A 95 3.28 12.36 -3.64
CA LEU A 95 2.87 13.09 -2.44
C LEU A 95 4.03 13.31 -1.48
N ARG A 96 5.03 12.44 -1.54
CA ARG A 96 6.31 12.59 -0.85
C ARG A 96 7.41 12.08 -1.76
N THR A 97 8.37 12.94 -2.07
CA THR A 97 9.50 12.58 -2.93
C THR A 97 10.41 11.55 -2.25
N LEU A 98 11.13 10.78 -3.06
CA LEU A 98 12.06 9.77 -2.56
C LEU A 98 13.10 10.41 -1.63
N ARG A 99 13.21 9.87 -0.41
CA ARG A 99 14.12 10.37 0.62
C ARG A 99 14.41 9.32 1.67
N ASP A 100 15.50 9.57 2.41
CA ASP A 100 15.82 8.80 3.62
C ASP A 100 15.20 9.49 4.83
N GLU A 101 14.51 8.73 5.66
CA GLU A 101 13.96 9.23 6.91
C GLU A 101 14.84 8.77 8.09
N PRO A 102 15.02 9.63 9.10
CA PRO A 102 15.90 9.29 10.24
C PRO A 102 15.50 8.04 11.00
N PHE A 103 14.20 7.66 10.96
CA PHE A 103 13.71 6.48 11.67
C PHE A 103 14.01 5.17 10.95
N GLY A 104 14.63 5.20 9.76
CA GLY A 104 15.13 3.99 9.13
C GLY A 104 14.36 3.53 7.90
N GLN A 105 13.88 4.47 7.09
CA GLN A 105 13.23 4.16 5.83
C GLN A 105 13.75 5.04 4.70
N ARG A 106 14.04 4.43 3.55
CA ARG A 106 14.13 5.14 2.28
C ARG A 106 12.84 4.89 1.53
N HIS A 107 12.08 5.94 1.22
CA HIS A 107 10.74 5.75 0.70
C HIS A 107 10.25 6.94 -0.12
N PHE A 108 9.16 6.71 -0.84
CA PHE A 108 8.33 7.75 -1.43
C PHE A 108 6.86 7.37 -1.27
N ILE A 109 5.96 8.34 -1.39
CA ILE A 109 4.52 8.12 -1.26
C ILE A 109 3.82 8.60 -2.53
N THR A 110 3.01 7.73 -3.11
CA THR A 110 2.05 8.03 -4.16
C THR A 110 0.64 7.70 -3.65
N ARG A 111 -0.34 7.71 -4.51
CA ARG A 111 -1.71 7.32 -4.17
C ARG A 111 -2.36 6.57 -5.32
N ASP A 112 -3.38 5.78 -4.99
CA ASP A 112 -4.23 5.14 -5.99
C ASP A 112 -5.32 6.11 -6.47
N PRO A 113 -6.16 5.71 -7.45
CA PRO A 113 -7.24 6.58 -7.95
C PRO A 113 -8.28 6.99 -6.91
N ASN A 114 -8.38 6.26 -5.81
CA ASN A 114 -9.34 6.54 -4.72
C ASN A 114 -8.74 7.40 -3.60
N GLY A 115 -7.46 7.76 -3.69
CA GLY A 115 -6.77 8.51 -2.66
C GLY A 115 -6.16 7.65 -1.55
N VAL A 116 -6.16 6.33 -1.70
CA VAL A 116 -5.45 5.45 -0.77
C VAL A 116 -3.95 5.68 -0.95
N LEU A 117 -3.26 5.95 0.15
CA LEU A 117 -1.83 6.24 0.11
C LEU A 117 -1.03 4.95 -0.08
N ILE A 118 0.00 5.03 -0.91
CA ILE A 118 0.90 3.92 -1.18
C ILE A 118 2.31 4.37 -0.87
N ASP A 119 2.92 3.74 0.12
CA ASP A 119 4.26 4.03 0.60
C ASP A 119 5.19 2.90 0.15
N VAL A 120 6.16 3.22 -0.72
CA VAL A 120 7.12 2.25 -1.24
C VAL A 120 8.42 2.45 -0.47
N ILE A 121 8.84 1.42 0.25
CA ILE A 121 9.81 1.52 1.34
C ILE A 121 10.93 0.51 1.19
N LYS A 122 12.14 0.97 1.48
CA LYS A 122 13.26 0.09 1.80
C LYS A 122 13.69 0.38 3.23
N PRO A 123 13.66 -0.61 4.13
CA PRO A 123 14.24 -0.43 5.45
C PRO A 123 15.74 -0.14 5.32
N ILE A 124 16.21 0.89 6.03
CA ILE A 124 17.62 1.28 6.09
C ILE A 124 17.99 1.45 7.56
N PRO A 125 19.29 1.50 7.92
CA PRO A 125 19.67 1.76 9.30
C PRO A 125 19.14 3.12 9.75
N PRO A 126 18.55 3.23 10.96
CA PRO A 126 18.15 4.53 11.52
C PRO A 126 19.35 5.44 11.70
N SER A 127 19.13 6.76 11.71
CA SER A 127 20.19 7.72 11.97
C SER A 127 20.70 7.61 13.42
N GLU A 128 21.93 8.02 13.64
CA GLU A 128 22.52 8.05 14.99
C GLU A 128 21.71 8.97 15.92
N GLU A 129 21.24 10.10 15.41
CA GLU A 129 20.40 11.03 16.16
C GLU A 129 19.09 10.38 16.60
N PHE A 130 18.43 9.65 15.71
CA PHE A 130 17.20 8.95 16.04
C PHE A 130 17.43 7.88 17.11
N LEU A 131 18.49 7.08 16.97
CA LEU A 131 18.84 6.06 17.95
C LEU A 131 19.15 6.66 19.32
N ALA A 132 19.84 7.80 19.37
CA ALA A 132 20.14 8.50 20.61
C ALA A 132 18.86 8.98 21.30
N GLN A 133 17.92 9.58 20.55
CA GLN A 133 16.61 10.01 21.07
C GLN A 133 15.79 8.83 21.59
N TYR A 134 15.80 7.73 20.88
CA TYR A 134 15.08 6.53 21.30
C TYR A 134 15.68 5.95 22.60
N ALA A 135 17.00 5.88 22.69
CA ALA A 135 17.69 5.39 23.90
C ALA A 135 17.41 6.28 25.12
N GLU A 136 17.41 7.60 24.95
CA GLU A 136 17.06 8.56 26.00
C GLU A 136 15.61 8.37 26.45
N GLY A 137 14.67 8.24 25.52
CA GLY A 137 13.27 7.97 25.82
C GLY A 137 13.08 6.67 26.58
N ALA A 138 13.77 5.62 26.20
CA ALA A 138 13.73 4.31 26.88
C ALA A 138 14.33 4.40 28.28
N ALA A 139 15.45 5.14 28.44
CA ALA A 139 16.12 5.32 29.73
C ALA A 139 15.30 6.20 30.69
N GLY A 140 14.49 7.12 30.16
CA GLY A 140 13.64 8.01 30.94
C GLY A 140 12.33 7.38 31.40
N SER A 141 12.03 6.19 30.93
CA SER A 141 10.83 5.46 31.31
C SER A 141 11.13 4.43 32.43
#